data_0e3a3ad8e2265e6de0f9b764511126be
#
_entry.id   0e3a3ad8e2265e6de0f9b764511126be
#
_cell.length_a   1.000
_cell.length_b   1.000
_cell.length_c   1.000
_cell.angle_alpha   90.00
_cell.angle_beta   90.00
_cell.angle_gamma   90.00
#
_symmetry.space_group_name_H-M   'P 1'
#
loop_
_entity.id
_entity.type
_entity.pdbx_description
1 polymer ?
#
loop_
_entity_poly.entity_id
_entity_poly.type
_entity_poly.pdbx_seq_one_letter_code
_entity_poly.pdbx_strand_id
1 'polypeptide(L)'
;MQEKTFYYLYHKARGASREQVMEAAKLSAEEYDRLEQSRGEDVRRIQQDLPRAAGIGPDFVRLTRYIYGGSSDQEQGKPCPEAVKTRSGEVIQLPAVERIPAPEISLRQAISQRRSLRKYSDQPLSLEELSFLLWAASWARDFRSGKNIETTFRNVPSAGSRHPFECYLLVNNVSHLAAGLYWYHPLKHSLVSLEESDDIADRVLDGCMGQEMVVRSAVTFILCARPYRAVWRYQQRSYRYLYVDAGHWGQNIHLAAEAVGAGACMVGAFMDEKMNACLGLDGEEEFVIYVAPVGKK
;
A
#
# COMPACT_ATOMS: atom_id res chain seq x y z
N MET A 1 -12.31 -2.72 10.06
CA MET A 1 -13.44 -2.12 10.85
C MET A 1 -14.71 -2.29 10.05
N GLN A 2 -15.81 -2.76 10.64
CA GLN A 2 -17.09 -2.87 9.93
C GLN A 2 -17.59 -1.49 9.51
N GLU A 3 -18.22 -1.37 8.34
CA GLU A 3 -18.70 -0.10 7.77
C GLU A 3 -19.59 0.69 8.75
N LYS A 4 -20.53 0.01 9.37
CA LYS A 4 -21.41 0.61 10.39
C LYS A 4 -20.62 1.21 11.57
N THR A 5 -19.57 0.54 12.04
CA THR A 5 -18.69 1.03 13.11
C THR A 5 -17.93 2.28 12.68
N PHE A 6 -17.43 2.33 11.44
CA PHE A 6 -16.76 3.52 10.91
C PHE A 6 -17.69 4.73 10.91
N TYR A 7 -18.89 4.62 10.31
CA TYR A 7 -19.84 5.73 10.27
C TYR A 7 -20.34 6.13 11.66
N TYR A 8 -20.51 5.17 12.57
CA TYR A 8 -20.83 5.47 13.97
C TYR A 8 -19.73 6.37 14.57
N LEU A 9 -18.47 5.96 14.53
CA LEU A 9 -17.34 6.72 15.08
C LEU A 9 -17.19 8.09 14.41
N TYR A 10 -17.31 8.14 13.09
CA TYR A 10 -17.18 9.36 12.31
C TYR A 10 -18.20 10.43 12.72
N HIS A 11 -19.47 10.08 12.77
CA HIS A 11 -20.55 11.01 13.09
C HIS A 11 -20.61 11.32 14.60
N LYS A 12 -20.47 10.31 15.45
CA LYS A 12 -20.52 10.47 16.89
C LYS A 12 -19.40 11.37 17.42
N ALA A 13 -18.18 11.18 16.95
CA ALA A 13 -17.05 12.02 17.36
C ALA A 13 -17.21 13.50 16.95
N ARG A 14 -18.02 13.78 15.94
CA ARG A 14 -18.35 15.14 15.46
C ARG A 14 -19.59 15.75 16.13
N GLY A 15 -20.13 15.10 17.13
CA GLY A 15 -21.26 15.61 17.92
C GLY A 15 -22.63 15.41 17.27
N ALA A 16 -22.77 14.50 16.29
CA ALA A 16 -24.06 14.18 15.72
C ALA A 16 -24.99 13.56 16.76
N SER A 17 -26.30 13.85 16.66
CA SER A 17 -27.33 13.26 17.52
C SER A 17 -27.44 11.76 17.31
N ARG A 18 -28.10 11.05 18.24
CA ARG A 18 -28.38 9.62 18.13
C ARG A 18 -29.05 9.28 16.78
N GLU A 19 -30.09 10.04 16.44
CA GLU A 19 -30.87 9.85 15.21
C GLU A 19 -30.02 10.04 13.97
N GLN A 20 -29.22 11.09 13.94
CA GLN A 20 -28.29 11.37 12.82
C GLN A 20 -27.25 10.27 12.63
N VAL A 21 -26.69 9.76 13.75
CA VAL A 21 -25.72 8.65 13.68
C VAL A 21 -26.39 7.37 13.20
N MET A 22 -27.57 7.05 13.72
CA MET A 22 -28.32 5.84 13.33
C MET A 22 -28.70 5.87 11.84
N GLU A 23 -29.15 7.01 11.34
CA GLU A 23 -29.49 7.20 9.93
C GLU A 23 -28.25 7.05 9.03
N ALA A 24 -27.18 7.79 9.33
CA ALA A 24 -25.95 7.79 8.53
C ALA A 24 -25.24 6.43 8.51
N ALA A 25 -25.22 5.73 9.64
CA ALA A 25 -24.57 4.42 9.80
C ALA A 25 -25.52 3.23 9.53
N LYS A 26 -26.80 3.50 9.22
CA LYS A 26 -27.86 2.49 9.02
C LYS A 26 -27.93 1.50 10.20
N LEU A 27 -27.98 2.02 11.43
CA LEU A 27 -27.99 1.26 12.66
C LEU A 27 -29.42 1.07 13.20
N SER A 28 -29.71 -0.11 13.75
CA SER A 28 -30.85 -0.27 14.68
C SER A 28 -30.53 0.38 16.03
N ALA A 29 -31.53 0.57 16.86
CA ALA A 29 -31.34 1.10 18.22
C ALA A 29 -30.41 0.19 19.06
N GLU A 30 -30.59 -1.13 18.95
CA GLU A 30 -29.77 -2.12 19.67
C GLU A 30 -28.29 -2.10 19.18
N GLU A 31 -28.06 -1.97 17.87
CA GLU A 31 -26.73 -1.85 17.31
C GLU A 31 -26.05 -0.56 17.76
N TYR A 32 -26.77 0.56 17.79
CA TYR A 32 -26.26 1.83 18.30
C TYR A 32 -25.83 1.69 19.76
N ASP A 33 -26.71 1.16 20.64
CA ASP A 33 -26.44 1.02 22.07
C ASP A 33 -25.22 0.11 22.34
N ARG A 34 -25.08 -0.95 21.55
CA ARG A 34 -23.89 -1.82 21.60
C ARG A 34 -22.61 -1.08 21.24
N LEU A 35 -22.64 -0.25 20.20
CA LEU A 35 -21.48 0.56 19.79
C LEU A 35 -21.18 1.65 20.82
N GLU A 36 -22.20 2.30 21.37
CA GLU A 36 -22.04 3.30 22.43
C GLU A 36 -21.30 2.73 23.65
N GLN A 37 -21.66 1.50 24.06
CA GLN A 37 -21.02 0.81 25.18
C GLN A 37 -19.59 0.35 24.87
N SER A 38 -19.33 -0.13 23.64
CA SER A 38 -18.06 -0.77 23.28
C SER A 38 -17.03 0.17 22.66
N ARG A 39 -17.46 1.35 22.14
CA ARG A 39 -16.61 2.28 21.38
C ARG A 39 -16.51 3.68 21.98
N GLY A 40 -16.98 3.89 23.17
CA GLY A 40 -16.93 5.19 23.83
C GLY A 40 -15.52 5.76 24.00
N GLU A 41 -14.52 4.90 24.18
CA GLU A 41 -13.12 5.31 24.29
C GLU A 41 -12.55 5.75 22.93
N ASP A 42 -12.86 5.02 21.86
CA ASP A 42 -12.48 5.40 20.49
C ASP A 42 -13.10 6.76 20.11
N VAL A 43 -14.38 6.99 20.46
CA VAL A 43 -15.04 8.29 20.23
C VAL A 43 -14.29 9.42 20.93
N ARG A 44 -13.95 9.25 22.22
CA ARG A 44 -13.20 10.26 22.99
C ARG A 44 -11.84 10.55 22.38
N ARG A 45 -11.09 9.51 21.99
CA ARG A 45 -9.80 9.65 21.33
C ARG A 45 -9.92 10.46 20.03
N ILE A 46 -10.87 10.12 19.17
CA ILE A 46 -11.10 10.86 17.91
C ILE A 46 -11.47 12.32 18.22
N GLN A 47 -12.33 12.59 19.21
CA GLN A 47 -12.69 13.97 19.60
C GLN A 47 -11.47 14.78 20.04
N GLN A 48 -10.53 14.18 20.77
CA GLN A 48 -9.29 14.82 21.20
C GLN A 48 -8.34 15.11 20.03
N ASP A 49 -8.33 14.24 19.01
CA ASP A 49 -7.44 14.36 17.86
C ASP A 49 -7.98 15.28 16.76
N LEU A 50 -9.32 15.44 16.63
CA LEU A 50 -9.92 16.30 15.60
C LEU A 50 -9.35 17.72 15.52
N PRO A 51 -9.15 18.47 16.63
CA PRO A 51 -8.55 19.80 16.57
C PRO A 51 -7.12 19.78 16.05
N ARG A 52 -6.35 18.73 16.39
CA ARG A 52 -4.96 18.55 15.93
C ARG A 52 -4.92 18.16 14.44
N ALA A 53 -5.85 17.31 14.00
CA ALA A 53 -5.96 16.88 12.62
C ALA A 53 -6.20 18.05 11.65
N ALA A 54 -6.93 19.07 12.06
CA ALA A 54 -7.18 20.26 11.26
C ALA A 54 -5.91 21.05 10.89
N GLY A 55 -4.84 20.95 11.72
CA GLY A 55 -3.56 21.65 11.52
C GLY A 55 -2.41 20.74 11.09
N ILE A 56 -2.63 19.45 10.93
CA ILE A 56 -1.54 18.46 10.75
C ILE A 56 -0.68 18.71 9.50
N GLY A 57 -1.27 19.17 8.40
CA GLY A 57 -0.53 19.41 7.15
C GLY A 57 0.57 20.46 7.27
N PRO A 58 0.27 21.72 7.70
CA PRO A 58 1.29 22.72 7.99
C PRO A 58 2.29 22.27 9.05
N ASP A 59 1.84 21.60 10.12
CA ASP A 59 2.69 21.08 11.18
C ASP A 59 3.60 19.97 10.68
N PHE A 60 3.12 19.06 9.86
CA PHE A 60 3.96 18.04 9.20
C PHE A 60 5.11 18.69 8.43
N VAL A 61 4.81 19.71 7.61
CA VAL A 61 5.84 20.42 6.83
C VAL A 61 6.80 21.19 7.76
N ARG A 62 6.32 21.81 8.82
CA ARG A 62 7.13 22.60 9.75
C ARG A 62 8.00 21.71 10.62
N LEU A 63 7.40 20.73 11.32
CA LEU A 63 8.06 19.92 12.35
C LEU A 63 8.98 18.83 11.80
N THR A 64 8.87 18.50 10.52
CA THR A 64 9.80 17.58 9.84
C THR A 64 10.99 18.28 9.18
N ARG A 65 11.25 19.56 9.48
CA ARG A 65 12.47 20.26 9.06
C ARG A 65 13.68 19.73 9.84
N TYR A 66 14.85 19.78 9.24
CA TYR A 66 16.09 19.32 9.87
C TYR A 66 16.42 20.00 11.20
N ILE A 67 16.01 21.25 11.38
CA ILE A 67 16.24 22.00 12.63
C ILE A 67 15.57 21.35 13.86
N TYR A 68 14.55 20.51 13.65
CA TYR A 68 13.87 19.76 14.71
C TYR A 68 14.38 18.32 14.85
N GLY A 69 15.36 17.92 14.01
CA GLY A 69 16.02 16.63 14.11
C GLY A 69 17.03 16.60 15.24
N GLY A 70 17.23 15.44 15.82
CA GLY A 70 18.31 15.14 16.76
C GLY A 70 19.27 14.10 16.18
N SER A 71 19.95 13.33 17.03
CA SER A 71 20.75 12.19 16.62
C SER A 71 19.85 11.03 16.17
N SER A 72 20.10 10.50 14.98
CA SER A 72 19.34 9.36 14.43
C SER A 72 19.69 8.05 15.16
N ASP A 73 18.83 7.06 15.07
CA ASP A 73 19.11 5.73 15.61
C ASP A 73 20.39 5.10 15.00
N GLN A 74 20.65 5.41 13.72
CA GLN A 74 21.88 5.04 13.05
C GLN A 74 23.12 5.67 13.72
N GLU A 75 23.09 6.96 14.00
CA GLU A 75 24.19 7.68 14.67
C GLU A 75 24.37 7.26 16.12
N GLN A 76 23.30 6.83 16.78
CA GLN A 76 23.33 6.24 18.12
C GLN A 76 23.84 4.78 18.12
N GLY A 77 24.12 4.18 16.96
CA GLY A 77 24.61 2.82 16.83
C GLY A 77 23.56 1.75 17.05
N LYS A 78 22.26 2.07 17.00
CA LYS A 78 21.19 1.06 17.06
C LYS A 78 21.25 0.12 15.85
N PRO A 79 20.85 -1.15 16.01
CA PRO A 79 20.86 -2.13 14.93
C PRO A 79 20.09 -1.63 13.70
N CYS A 80 20.65 -1.90 12.52
CA CYS A 80 19.98 -1.60 11.27
C CYS A 80 18.72 -2.49 11.13
N PRO A 81 17.55 -1.94 10.79
CA PRO A 81 16.38 -2.76 10.52
C PRO A 81 16.57 -3.60 9.26
N GLU A 82 15.96 -4.77 9.22
CA GLU A 82 15.98 -5.69 8.06
C GLU A 82 15.53 -4.97 6.78
N ALA A 83 16.24 -5.19 5.68
CA ALA A 83 15.90 -4.58 4.38
C ALA A 83 14.80 -5.36 3.65
N VAL A 84 14.60 -6.63 3.97
CA VAL A 84 13.61 -7.52 3.36
C VAL A 84 12.94 -8.35 4.45
N LYS A 85 11.63 -8.33 4.49
CA LYS A 85 10.81 -9.13 5.39
C LYS A 85 10.84 -10.60 4.99
N THR A 86 10.62 -11.49 5.93
CA THR A 86 10.37 -12.91 5.68
C THR A 86 8.89 -13.22 5.90
N ARG A 87 8.30 -13.96 4.97
CA ARG A 87 6.93 -14.49 5.07
C ARG A 87 6.95 -15.99 4.81
N SER A 88 6.11 -16.72 5.53
CA SER A 88 5.83 -18.14 5.29
C SER A 88 4.61 -18.29 4.38
N GLY A 89 4.58 -19.31 3.55
CA GLY A 89 3.51 -19.64 2.63
C GLY A 89 4.04 -20.40 1.41
N GLU A 90 3.16 -20.81 0.52
CA GLU A 90 3.55 -21.41 -0.74
C GLU A 90 4.29 -20.37 -1.60
N VAL A 91 5.44 -20.77 -2.14
CA VAL A 91 6.30 -19.91 -2.94
C VAL A 91 6.08 -20.19 -4.42
N ILE A 92 5.64 -19.16 -5.15
CA ILE A 92 5.46 -19.21 -6.60
C ILE A 92 6.60 -18.43 -7.24
N GLN A 93 7.46 -19.14 -8.00
CA GLN A 93 8.57 -18.52 -8.70
C GLN A 93 8.06 -17.77 -9.93
N LEU A 94 8.42 -16.50 -10.06
CA LEU A 94 8.11 -15.71 -11.24
C LEU A 94 9.10 -15.97 -12.38
N PRO A 95 8.70 -15.76 -13.65
CA PRO A 95 9.62 -15.79 -14.79
C PRO A 95 10.81 -14.85 -14.57
N ALA A 96 12.01 -15.33 -14.85
CA ALA A 96 13.22 -14.51 -14.74
C ALA A 96 13.15 -13.33 -15.73
N VAL A 97 13.47 -12.14 -15.25
CA VAL A 97 13.30 -10.89 -16.02
C VAL A 97 14.11 -10.89 -17.31
N GLU A 98 15.28 -11.51 -17.30
CA GLU A 98 16.17 -11.64 -18.46
C GLU A 98 15.56 -12.49 -19.60
N ARG A 99 14.54 -13.27 -19.28
CA ARG A 99 13.80 -14.12 -20.25
C ARG A 99 12.52 -13.45 -20.76
N ILE A 100 12.13 -12.31 -20.18
CA ILE A 100 10.93 -11.59 -20.60
C ILE A 100 11.32 -10.74 -21.81
N PRO A 101 10.58 -10.83 -22.93
CA PRO A 101 10.81 -9.98 -24.09
C PRO A 101 10.72 -8.50 -23.68
N ALA A 102 11.72 -7.70 -24.07
CA ALA A 102 11.67 -6.27 -23.82
C ALA A 102 10.46 -5.68 -24.58
N PRO A 103 9.61 -4.90 -23.92
CA PRO A 103 8.49 -4.25 -24.60
C PRO A 103 8.98 -3.31 -25.71
N GLU A 104 8.36 -3.35 -26.87
CA GLU A 104 8.68 -2.50 -28.01
C GLU A 104 8.01 -1.11 -27.90
N ILE A 105 8.15 -0.44 -26.77
CA ILE A 105 7.62 0.90 -26.56
C ILE A 105 8.75 1.85 -26.15
N SER A 106 8.86 2.99 -26.82
CA SER A 106 9.80 4.01 -26.38
C SER A 106 9.34 4.68 -25.08
N LEU A 107 10.28 5.14 -24.27
CA LEU A 107 9.96 5.92 -23.06
C LEU A 107 9.08 7.14 -23.38
N ARG A 108 9.33 7.81 -24.53
CA ARG A 108 8.50 8.93 -24.99
C ARG A 108 7.05 8.51 -25.21
N GLN A 109 6.81 7.36 -25.83
CA GLN A 109 5.47 6.83 -26.05
C GLN A 109 4.78 6.47 -24.73
N ALA A 110 5.48 5.73 -23.85
CA ALA A 110 4.94 5.35 -22.56
C ALA A 110 4.50 6.58 -21.75
N ILE A 111 5.34 7.63 -21.67
CA ILE A 111 5.01 8.86 -20.98
C ILE A 111 3.81 9.57 -21.63
N SER A 112 3.79 9.67 -22.98
CA SER A 112 2.76 10.41 -23.72
C SER A 112 1.39 9.72 -23.70
N GLN A 113 1.37 8.37 -23.68
CA GLN A 113 0.15 7.57 -23.74
C GLN A 113 -0.45 7.28 -22.37
N ARG A 114 0.37 7.26 -21.32
CA ARG A 114 -0.08 6.95 -19.95
C ARG A 114 -1.33 7.75 -19.57
N ARG A 115 -2.36 7.03 -19.16
CA ARG A 115 -3.59 7.58 -18.54
C ARG A 115 -3.92 6.77 -17.29
N SER A 116 -4.62 7.38 -16.34
CA SER A 116 -5.21 6.65 -15.21
C SER A 116 -6.41 5.86 -15.72
N LEU A 117 -6.18 4.57 -15.99
CA LEU A 117 -7.20 3.66 -16.50
C LEU A 117 -7.99 3.08 -15.33
N ARG A 118 -9.33 3.12 -15.42
CA ARG A 118 -10.27 2.64 -14.37
C ARG A 118 -11.26 1.60 -14.87
N LYS A 119 -11.24 1.31 -16.17
CA LYS A 119 -12.05 0.26 -16.82
C LYS A 119 -11.09 -0.61 -17.59
N TYR A 120 -11.15 -1.89 -17.35
CA TYR A 120 -10.25 -2.88 -17.91
C TYR A 120 -11.05 -3.85 -18.79
N SER A 121 -10.40 -4.45 -19.77
CA SER A 121 -10.95 -5.60 -20.48
C SER A 121 -10.83 -6.86 -19.61
N ASP A 122 -11.56 -7.91 -19.98
CA ASP A 122 -11.53 -9.20 -19.30
C ASP A 122 -10.29 -10.05 -19.67
N GLN A 123 -9.36 -9.50 -20.47
CA GLN A 123 -8.12 -10.21 -20.81
C GLN A 123 -7.22 -10.33 -19.59
N PRO A 124 -6.72 -11.54 -19.29
CA PRO A 124 -5.77 -11.72 -18.20
C PRO A 124 -4.42 -11.04 -18.48
N LEU A 125 -3.70 -10.67 -17.45
CA LEU A 125 -2.26 -10.48 -17.56
C LEU A 125 -1.58 -11.86 -17.64
N SER A 126 -0.51 -11.96 -18.42
CA SER A 126 0.36 -13.14 -18.33
C SER A 126 1.26 -13.07 -17.11
N LEU A 127 1.84 -14.20 -16.73
CA LEU A 127 2.78 -14.25 -15.61
C LEU A 127 4.07 -13.47 -15.91
N GLU A 128 4.48 -13.42 -17.19
CA GLU A 128 5.61 -12.61 -17.67
C GLU A 128 5.33 -11.13 -17.55
N GLU A 129 4.12 -10.69 -17.90
CA GLU A 129 3.72 -9.29 -17.76
C GLU A 129 3.64 -8.87 -16.29
N LEU A 130 3.11 -9.73 -15.42
CA LEU A 130 3.13 -9.50 -13.98
C LEU A 130 4.58 -9.41 -13.45
N SER A 131 5.44 -10.33 -13.89
CA SER A 131 6.86 -10.33 -13.53
C SER A 131 7.54 -9.02 -13.97
N PHE A 132 7.26 -8.53 -15.17
CA PHE A 132 7.79 -7.27 -15.67
C PHE A 132 7.33 -6.06 -14.84
N LEU A 133 6.04 -6.01 -14.47
CA LEU A 133 5.51 -4.95 -13.59
C LEU A 133 6.22 -4.94 -12.23
N LEU A 134 6.41 -6.11 -11.63
CA LEU A 134 7.11 -6.25 -10.35
C LEU A 134 8.59 -5.89 -10.45
N TRP A 135 9.25 -6.29 -11.55
CA TRP A 135 10.62 -5.90 -11.84
C TRP A 135 10.76 -4.38 -11.93
N ALA A 136 9.87 -3.73 -12.64
CA ALA A 136 9.95 -2.29 -12.86
C ALA A 136 9.83 -1.48 -11.56
N ALA A 137 8.99 -1.95 -10.61
CA ALA A 137 8.61 -1.15 -9.45
C ALA A 137 9.10 -1.68 -8.10
N SER A 138 9.35 -3.00 -7.97
CA SER A 138 9.59 -3.59 -6.65
C SER A 138 10.83 -4.48 -6.55
N TRP A 139 11.35 -4.97 -7.67
CA TRP A 139 12.49 -5.89 -7.70
C TRP A 139 13.77 -5.27 -7.16
N ALA A 140 14.51 -6.08 -6.39
CA ALA A 140 15.82 -5.73 -5.86
C ALA A 140 16.92 -6.46 -6.68
N ARG A 141 17.69 -5.68 -7.42
CA ARG A 141 18.79 -6.19 -8.25
C ARG A 141 20.02 -6.61 -7.45
N ASP A 142 20.17 -6.07 -6.23
CA ASP A 142 21.33 -6.34 -5.38
C ASP A 142 20.97 -6.13 -3.92
N PHE A 143 21.75 -6.77 -3.04
CA PHE A 143 21.62 -6.70 -1.58
C PHE A 143 22.99 -6.52 -0.96
N ARG A 144 23.08 -5.58 -0.04
CA ARG A 144 24.29 -5.36 0.75
C ARG A 144 23.97 -5.52 2.24
N SER A 145 24.72 -6.38 2.90
CA SER A 145 24.72 -6.53 4.34
C SER A 145 26.13 -6.32 4.89
N GLY A 146 26.23 -5.63 6.02
CA GLY A 146 27.48 -5.35 6.72
C GLY A 146 27.20 -5.02 8.18
N LYS A 147 28.25 -4.75 8.95
CA LYS A 147 28.18 -4.61 10.42
C LYS A 147 27.10 -3.63 10.90
N ASN A 148 26.87 -2.54 10.17
CA ASN A 148 25.93 -1.47 10.54
C ASN A 148 25.04 -1.02 9.39
N ILE A 149 24.85 -1.84 8.36
CA ILE A 149 24.02 -1.51 7.22
C ILE A 149 23.45 -2.77 6.57
N GLU A 150 22.16 -2.72 6.31
CA GLU A 150 21.45 -3.67 5.47
C GLU A 150 20.59 -2.89 4.49
N THR A 151 20.73 -3.16 3.20
CA THR A 151 20.02 -2.41 2.16
C THR A 151 19.86 -3.22 0.88
N THR A 152 18.84 -2.90 0.11
CA THR A 152 18.63 -3.40 -1.26
C THR A 152 18.83 -2.27 -2.27
N PHE A 153 19.23 -2.63 -3.49
CA PHE A 153 19.26 -1.72 -4.63
C PHE A 153 18.15 -2.11 -5.60
N ARG A 154 17.19 -1.23 -5.78
CA ARG A 154 16.00 -1.47 -6.60
C ARG A 154 15.98 -0.61 -7.87
N ASN A 155 15.07 -0.91 -8.79
CA ASN A 155 14.89 -0.11 -10.00
C ASN A 155 14.24 1.24 -9.74
N VAL A 156 13.52 1.39 -8.63
CA VAL A 156 13.00 2.68 -8.17
C VAL A 156 13.97 3.32 -7.19
N PRO A 157 14.17 4.65 -7.24
CA PRO A 157 14.99 5.34 -6.24
C PRO A 157 14.27 5.39 -4.89
N SER A 158 15.06 5.41 -3.81
CA SER A 158 14.58 5.63 -2.46
C SER A 158 15.60 6.43 -1.66
N ALA A 159 15.14 7.27 -0.75
CA ALA A 159 16.00 8.05 0.12
C ALA A 159 17.00 7.16 0.88
N GLY A 160 18.29 7.36 0.61
CA GLY A 160 19.38 6.56 1.20
C GLY A 160 19.29 5.06 0.94
N SER A 161 18.61 4.66 -0.12
CA SER A 161 18.38 3.25 -0.50
C SER A 161 17.67 2.44 0.62
N ARG A 162 16.82 3.10 1.43
CA ARG A 162 16.16 2.44 2.55
C ARG A 162 15.00 1.54 2.12
N HIS A 163 14.35 1.84 0.97
CA HIS A 163 13.26 1.06 0.38
C HIS A 163 12.24 0.58 1.43
N PRO A 164 11.57 1.50 2.13
CA PRO A 164 10.74 1.19 3.29
C PRO A 164 9.38 0.60 2.91
N PHE A 165 9.35 -0.26 1.88
CA PHE A 165 8.10 -0.79 1.34
C PHE A 165 8.11 -2.30 1.21
N GLU A 166 6.93 -2.87 1.50
CA GLU A 166 6.50 -4.20 1.12
C GLU A 166 5.43 -4.09 0.02
N CYS A 167 5.44 -5.03 -0.92
CA CYS A 167 4.47 -5.08 -2.01
C CYS A 167 3.59 -6.31 -1.86
N TYR A 168 2.28 -6.08 -1.69
CA TYR A 168 1.26 -7.11 -1.71
C TYR A 168 0.47 -7.01 -3.00
N LEU A 169 -0.18 -8.10 -3.40
CA LEU A 169 -0.98 -8.19 -4.61
C LEU A 169 -2.31 -8.87 -4.32
N LEU A 170 -3.40 -8.23 -4.67
CA LEU A 170 -4.66 -8.93 -4.90
C LEU A 170 -4.67 -9.35 -6.37
N VAL A 171 -4.53 -10.64 -6.62
CA VAL A 171 -4.62 -11.24 -7.96
C VAL A 171 -6.08 -11.54 -8.26
N ASN A 172 -6.61 -10.98 -9.34
CA ASN A 172 -7.99 -11.23 -9.79
C ASN A 172 -8.03 -12.04 -11.09
N ASN A 173 -7.14 -11.73 -12.06
CA ASN A 173 -7.15 -12.38 -13.38
C ASN A 173 -5.75 -12.38 -14.01
N VAL A 174 -4.88 -13.26 -13.52
CA VAL A 174 -3.53 -13.50 -14.06
C VAL A 174 -3.44 -14.95 -14.52
N SER A 175 -2.98 -15.18 -15.75
CA SER A 175 -2.87 -16.53 -16.33
C SER A 175 -1.94 -17.40 -15.48
N HIS A 176 -2.38 -18.61 -15.19
CA HIS A 176 -1.63 -19.60 -14.39
C HIS A 176 -1.31 -19.20 -12.95
N LEU A 177 -2.05 -18.24 -12.40
CA LEU A 177 -1.95 -17.85 -10.99
C LEU A 177 -3.36 -17.79 -10.39
N ALA A 178 -3.58 -18.48 -9.29
CA ALA A 178 -4.87 -18.47 -8.59
C ALA A 178 -5.24 -17.05 -8.12
N ALA A 179 -6.53 -16.74 -8.11
CA ALA A 179 -7.00 -15.51 -7.48
C ALA A 179 -6.75 -15.57 -5.97
N GLY A 180 -6.36 -14.43 -5.38
CA GLY A 180 -6.04 -14.39 -3.96
C GLY A 180 -5.07 -13.28 -3.59
N LEU A 181 -4.63 -13.31 -2.34
CA LEU A 181 -3.69 -12.35 -1.77
C LEU A 181 -2.28 -12.94 -1.73
N TYR A 182 -1.32 -12.18 -2.24
CA TYR A 182 0.08 -12.56 -2.31
C TYR A 182 0.97 -11.47 -1.74
N TRP A 183 2.14 -11.86 -1.24
CA TRP A 183 3.25 -10.97 -0.91
C TRP A 183 4.42 -11.22 -1.86
N TYR A 184 5.05 -10.14 -2.35
CA TYR A 184 6.18 -10.21 -3.27
C TYR A 184 7.52 -10.17 -2.53
N HIS A 185 8.38 -11.16 -2.77
CA HIS A 185 9.75 -11.19 -2.26
C HIS A 185 10.72 -10.55 -3.27
N PRO A 186 11.26 -9.35 -2.98
CA PRO A 186 11.97 -8.55 -3.97
C PRO A 186 13.30 -9.16 -4.44
N LEU A 187 14.05 -9.85 -3.57
CA LEU A 187 15.34 -10.45 -3.92
C LEU A 187 15.20 -11.80 -4.62
N LYS A 188 14.19 -12.59 -4.27
CA LYS A 188 13.97 -13.91 -4.89
C LYS A 188 13.13 -13.83 -6.15
N HIS A 189 12.55 -12.67 -6.43
CA HIS A 189 11.61 -12.46 -7.52
C HIS A 189 10.50 -13.52 -7.54
N SER A 190 9.83 -13.67 -6.41
CA SER A 190 8.81 -14.71 -6.20
C SER A 190 7.63 -14.13 -5.44
N LEU A 191 6.48 -14.78 -5.56
CA LEU A 191 5.29 -14.53 -4.75
C LEU A 191 5.22 -15.54 -3.61
N VAL A 192 4.65 -15.13 -2.50
CA VAL A 192 4.26 -16.00 -1.41
C VAL A 192 2.74 -15.90 -1.28
N SER A 193 2.03 -17.02 -1.43
CA SER A 193 0.58 -17.07 -1.22
C SER A 193 0.28 -16.83 0.26
N LEU A 194 -0.63 -15.90 0.54
CA LEU A 194 -1.03 -15.54 1.89
C LEU A 194 -2.46 -16.00 2.19
N GLU A 195 -3.37 -15.79 1.27
CA GLU A 195 -4.78 -16.10 1.43
C GLU A 195 -5.46 -16.28 0.07
N GLU A 196 -6.23 -17.36 -0.07
CA GLU A 196 -7.03 -17.70 -1.26
C GLU A 196 -8.53 -17.77 -0.92
N SER A 197 -8.98 -17.05 0.11
CA SER A 197 -10.40 -17.01 0.47
C SER A 197 -11.22 -16.23 -0.57
N ASP A 198 -12.45 -16.69 -0.79
CA ASP A 198 -13.38 -16.08 -1.76
C ASP A 198 -13.75 -14.63 -1.40
N ASP A 199 -13.62 -14.22 -0.14
CA ASP A 199 -14.01 -12.90 0.36
C ASP A 199 -12.87 -11.85 0.36
N ILE A 200 -11.63 -12.23 0.05
CA ILE A 200 -10.51 -11.28 0.08
C ILE A 200 -10.70 -10.11 -0.89
N ALA A 201 -11.26 -10.38 -2.08
CA ALA A 201 -11.55 -9.34 -3.06
C ALA A 201 -12.61 -8.35 -2.54
N ASP A 202 -13.67 -8.85 -1.90
CA ASP A 202 -14.74 -8.02 -1.31
C ASP A 202 -14.20 -7.18 -0.15
N ARG A 203 -13.33 -7.72 0.68
CA ARG A 203 -12.67 -6.96 1.76
C ARG A 203 -11.80 -5.83 1.25
N VAL A 204 -11.03 -6.07 0.18
CA VAL A 204 -10.22 -5.01 -0.46
C VAL A 204 -11.12 -3.99 -1.16
N LEU A 205 -12.20 -4.41 -1.82
CA LEU A 205 -13.19 -3.50 -2.41
C LEU A 205 -13.80 -2.57 -1.37
N ASP A 206 -14.23 -3.14 -0.23
CA ASP A 206 -14.77 -2.37 0.89
C ASP A 206 -13.72 -1.42 1.48
N GLY A 207 -12.48 -1.88 1.68
CA GLY A 207 -11.36 -1.06 2.11
C GLY A 207 -11.05 0.09 1.15
N CYS A 208 -11.20 -0.14 -0.13
CA CYS A 208 -11.04 0.87 -1.19
C CYS A 208 -12.33 1.68 -1.47
N MET A 209 -13.27 1.74 -0.51
CA MET A 209 -14.48 2.58 -0.60
C MET A 209 -15.38 2.24 -1.80
N GLY A 210 -15.47 0.96 -2.18
CA GLY A 210 -16.30 0.50 -3.28
C GLY A 210 -15.77 0.86 -4.68
N GLN A 211 -14.49 1.20 -4.80
CA GLN A 211 -13.88 1.49 -6.11
C GLN A 211 -13.68 0.19 -6.89
N GLU A 212 -14.66 -0.19 -7.71
CA GLU A 212 -14.71 -1.47 -8.44
C GLU A 212 -13.45 -1.79 -9.25
N MET A 213 -12.70 -0.78 -9.67
CA MET A 213 -11.46 -0.99 -10.43
C MET A 213 -10.44 -1.87 -9.70
N VAL A 214 -10.46 -1.93 -8.37
CA VAL A 214 -9.51 -2.75 -7.60
C VAL A 214 -9.79 -4.25 -7.74
N VAL A 215 -11.03 -4.66 -7.99
CA VAL A 215 -11.43 -6.05 -8.19
C VAL A 215 -11.70 -6.39 -9.67
N ARG A 216 -11.91 -5.36 -10.53
CA ARG A 216 -12.06 -5.53 -11.97
C ARG A 216 -10.74 -5.52 -12.74
N SER A 217 -9.65 -5.10 -12.10
CA SER A 217 -8.30 -5.18 -12.65
C SER A 217 -7.81 -6.62 -12.72
N ALA A 218 -6.78 -6.88 -13.51
CA ALA A 218 -6.14 -8.20 -13.51
C ALA A 218 -5.36 -8.43 -12.21
N VAL A 219 -4.74 -7.38 -11.68
CA VAL A 219 -4.03 -7.39 -10.39
C VAL A 219 -4.12 -6.02 -9.74
N THR A 220 -4.31 -5.99 -8.43
CA THR A 220 -4.18 -4.77 -7.63
C THR A 220 -2.95 -4.88 -6.74
N PHE A 221 -1.96 -4.05 -7.02
CA PHE A 221 -0.80 -3.90 -6.17
C PHE A 221 -1.15 -3.05 -4.95
N ILE A 222 -0.74 -3.49 -3.78
CA ILE A 222 -0.95 -2.79 -2.51
C ILE A 222 0.43 -2.54 -1.89
N LEU A 223 0.86 -1.29 -1.89
CA LEU A 223 2.14 -0.88 -1.33
C LEU A 223 1.96 -0.55 0.14
N CYS A 224 2.75 -1.19 0.99
CA CYS A 224 2.74 -0.98 2.43
C CYS A 224 4.06 -0.35 2.88
N ALA A 225 3.98 0.65 3.74
CA ALA A 225 5.15 1.28 4.33
C ALA A 225 5.55 0.58 5.62
N ARG A 226 6.87 0.39 5.82
CA ARG A 226 7.52 0.05 7.08
C ARG A 226 8.42 1.23 7.50
N PRO A 227 7.84 2.24 8.16
CA PRO A 227 8.51 3.52 8.39
C PRO A 227 9.87 3.40 9.06
N TYR A 228 10.05 2.46 9.99
CA TYR A 228 11.27 2.34 10.76
C TYR A 228 12.52 2.08 9.90
N ARG A 229 12.38 1.44 8.71
CA ARG A 229 13.50 1.31 7.77
C ARG A 229 14.10 2.66 7.37
N ALA A 230 13.28 3.71 7.29
CA ALA A 230 13.71 5.07 6.93
C ALA A 230 13.89 5.95 8.19
N VAL A 231 13.03 5.81 9.21
CA VAL A 231 13.10 6.54 10.50
C VAL A 231 14.42 6.29 11.20
N TRP A 232 14.93 5.08 11.19
CA TRP A 232 16.22 4.69 11.76
C TRP A 232 17.37 5.62 11.32
N ARG A 233 17.29 6.12 10.08
CA ARG A 233 18.32 7.03 9.51
C ARG A 233 17.90 8.48 9.48
N TYR A 234 16.61 8.77 9.22
CA TYR A 234 16.13 10.11 8.90
C TYR A 234 15.12 10.65 9.90
N GLN A 235 14.85 9.93 10.96
CA GLN A 235 13.90 10.33 12.02
C GLN A 235 12.52 10.70 11.42
N GLN A 236 11.81 11.68 12.01
CA GLN A 236 10.48 12.10 11.56
C GLN A 236 10.45 12.66 10.14
N ARG A 237 11.59 13.15 9.64
CA ARG A 237 11.68 13.61 8.26
C ARG A 237 11.44 12.49 7.24
N SER A 238 11.71 11.24 7.59
CA SER A 238 11.49 10.07 6.74
C SER A 238 10.06 9.94 6.24
N TYR A 239 9.06 10.41 7.01
CA TYR A 239 7.67 10.38 6.58
C TYR A 239 7.42 11.20 5.30
N ARG A 240 8.20 12.25 5.03
CA ARG A 240 8.17 12.91 3.71
C ARG A 240 8.68 12.01 2.61
N TYR A 241 9.74 11.24 2.90
CA TYR A 241 10.37 10.37 1.92
C TYR A 241 9.49 9.17 1.58
N LEU A 242 8.67 8.67 2.51
CA LEU A 242 7.70 7.61 2.24
C LEU A 242 6.79 7.99 1.06
N TYR A 243 6.19 9.18 1.09
CA TYR A 243 5.28 9.62 0.02
C TYR A 243 6.00 9.95 -1.28
N VAL A 244 7.21 10.49 -1.22
CA VAL A 244 8.05 10.73 -2.42
C VAL A 244 8.45 9.41 -3.08
N ASP A 245 8.95 8.46 -2.30
CA ASP A 245 9.39 7.15 -2.78
C ASP A 245 8.19 6.33 -3.32
N ALA A 246 7.03 6.39 -2.66
CA ALA A 246 5.80 5.77 -3.15
C ALA A 246 5.34 6.36 -4.50
N GLY A 247 5.54 7.67 -4.71
CA GLY A 247 5.30 8.32 -6.00
C GLY A 247 6.20 7.79 -7.11
N HIS A 248 7.50 7.55 -6.83
CA HIS A 248 8.43 6.92 -7.76
C HIS A 248 7.97 5.52 -8.16
N TRP A 249 7.58 4.72 -7.15
CA TRP A 249 7.04 3.37 -7.36
C TRP A 249 5.78 3.39 -8.25
N GLY A 250 4.82 4.26 -7.94
CA GLY A 250 3.59 4.39 -8.70
C GLY A 250 3.81 4.82 -10.16
N GLN A 251 4.76 5.72 -10.40
CA GLN A 251 5.10 6.12 -11.76
C GLN A 251 5.73 4.97 -12.56
N ASN A 252 6.57 4.15 -11.93
CA ASN A 252 7.14 2.98 -12.60
C ASN A 252 6.06 1.95 -12.95
N ILE A 253 5.07 1.70 -12.07
CA ILE A 253 3.90 0.86 -12.39
C ILE A 253 3.14 1.41 -13.60
N HIS A 254 2.90 2.72 -13.64
CA HIS A 254 2.21 3.34 -14.78
C HIS A 254 2.94 3.12 -16.11
N LEU A 255 4.26 3.35 -16.14
CA LEU A 255 5.05 3.21 -17.36
C LEU A 255 5.20 1.75 -17.78
N ALA A 256 5.39 0.86 -16.82
CA ALA A 256 5.46 -0.57 -17.07
C ALA A 256 4.12 -1.14 -17.58
N ALA A 257 2.98 -0.66 -17.04
CA ALA A 257 1.66 -1.04 -17.53
C ALA A 257 1.47 -0.65 -19.00
N GLU A 258 1.85 0.58 -19.40
CA GLU A 258 1.83 1.00 -20.80
C GLU A 258 2.69 0.07 -21.68
N ALA A 259 3.86 -0.33 -21.18
CA ALA A 259 4.81 -1.16 -21.91
C ALA A 259 4.25 -2.57 -22.21
N VAL A 260 3.38 -3.11 -21.37
CA VAL A 260 2.76 -4.43 -21.57
C VAL A 260 1.33 -4.34 -22.14
N GLY A 261 0.94 -3.20 -22.72
CA GLY A 261 -0.40 -2.99 -23.27
C GLY A 261 -1.52 -2.99 -22.24
N ALA A 262 -1.18 -2.71 -20.99
CA ALA A 262 -2.11 -2.57 -19.89
C ALA A 262 -2.25 -1.08 -19.48
N GLY A 263 -3.06 -0.81 -18.48
CA GLY A 263 -3.15 0.50 -17.86
C GLY A 263 -3.28 0.38 -16.35
N ALA A 264 -2.90 1.43 -15.64
CA ALA A 264 -2.95 1.49 -14.19
C ALA A 264 -3.73 2.72 -13.71
N CYS A 265 -4.23 2.67 -12.47
CA CYS A 265 -4.71 3.84 -11.75
C CYS A 265 -4.17 3.83 -10.33
N MET A 266 -3.54 4.93 -9.91
CA MET A 266 -3.09 5.05 -8.53
C MET A 266 -4.24 5.51 -7.64
N VAL A 267 -4.42 4.82 -6.51
CA VAL A 267 -5.48 5.05 -5.52
C VAL A 267 -4.83 5.42 -4.20
N GLY A 268 -5.13 6.63 -3.73
CA GLY A 268 -4.79 7.12 -2.39
C GLY A 268 -6.03 7.29 -1.49
N ALA A 269 -7.23 7.06 -2.04
CA ALA A 269 -8.48 7.16 -1.30
C ALA A 269 -8.95 5.75 -0.89
N PHE A 270 -8.65 5.36 0.33
CA PHE A 270 -9.06 4.10 0.96
C PHE A 270 -9.24 4.31 2.47
N MET A 271 -9.89 3.37 3.12
CA MET A 271 -10.03 3.33 4.58
C MET A 271 -8.82 2.60 5.16
N ASP A 272 -7.92 3.34 5.84
CA ASP A 272 -6.65 2.82 6.35
C ASP A 272 -6.84 1.59 7.22
N GLU A 273 -7.75 1.63 8.17
CA GLU A 273 -8.00 0.54 9.12
C GLU A 273 -8.51 -0.73 8.43
N LYS A 274 -9.36 -0.58 7.40
CA LYS A 274 -9.88 -1.72 6.65
C LYS A 274 -8.80 -2.35 5.78
N MET A 275 -8.03 -1.52 5.07
CA MET A 275 -6.95 -2.00 4.22
C MET A 275 -5.83 -2.66 5.03
N ASN A 276 -5.46 -2.08 6.17
CA ASN A 276 -4.49 -2.69 7.09
C ASN A 276 -5.00 -4.04 7.62
N ALA A 277 -6.27 -4.12 8.01
CA ALA A 277 -6.89 -5.36 8.49
C ALA A 277 -6.93 -6.46 7.42
N CYS A 278 -7.17 -6.11 6.14
CA CYS A 278 -7.11 -7.08 5.03
C CYS A 278 -5.76 -7.76 4.90
N LEU A 279 -4.67 -7.07 5.27
CA LEU A 279 -3.31 -7.56 5.16
C LEU A 279 -2.72 -8.05 6.50
N GLY A 280 -3.52 -8.00 7.58
CA GLY A 280 -3.07 -8.34 8.93
C GLY A 280 -1.98 -7.40 9.45
N LEU A 281 -2.08 -6.09 9.12
CA LEU A 281 -1.14 -5.05 9.56
C LEU A 281 -1.70 -4.29 10.76
N ASP A 282 -0.80 -3.75 11.59
CA ASP A 282 -1.15 -2.97 12.80
C ASP A 282 -1.54 -1.52 12.50
N GLY A 283 -1.17 -1.00 11.33
CA GLY A 283 -1.44 0.38 10.94
C GLY A 283 -0.47 1.42 11.50
N GLU A 284 0.54 1.00 12.27
CA GLU A 284 1.55 1.85 12.91
C GLU A 284 2.97 1.48 12.46
N GLU A 285 3.41 0.25 12.72
CA GLU A 285 4.72 -0.25 12.29
C GLU A 285 4.73 -0.65 10.82
N GLU A 286 3.57 -1.09 10.32
CA GLU A 286 3.36 -1.37 8.90
C GLU A 286 1.93 -0.95 8.50
N PHE A 287 1.81 -0.16 7.44
CA PHE A 287 0.51 0.33 6.96
C PHE A 287 0.46 0.48 5.44
N VAL A 288 -0.75 0.39 4.88
CA VAL A 288 -0.98 0.63 3.46
C VAL A 288 -0.77 2.11 3.15
N ILE A 289 0.00 2.42 2.10
CA ILE A 289 0.29 3.79 1.69
C ILE A 289 -0.21 4.11 0.29
N TYR A 290 -0.29 3.12 -0.61
CA TYR A 290 -0.72 3.32 -1.99
C TYR A 290 -1.29 2.05 -2.58
N VAL A 291 -2.29 2.18 -3.45
CA VAL A 291 -2.91 1.04 -4.14
C VAL A 291 -2.90 1.30 -5.64
N ALA A 292 -2.61 0.28 -6.43
CA ALA A 292 -2.44 0.39 -7.88
C ALA A 292 -3.09 -0.78 -8.63
N PRO A 293 -4.39 -0.71 -8.96
CA PRO A 293 -5.00 -1.65 -9.89
C PRO A 293 -4.41 -1.52 -11.30
N VAL A 294 -4.12 -2.66 -11.91
CA VAL A 294 -3.56 -2.80 -13.26
C VAL A 294 -4.33 -3.87 -14.02
N GLY A 295 -4.71 -3.57 -15.26
CA GLY A 295 -5.41 -4.51 -16.14
C GLY A 295 -5.25 -4.14 -17.60
N LYS A 296 -5.64 -5.04 -18.50
CA LYS A 296 -5.57 -4.84 -19.95
C LYS A 296 -6.53 -3.73 -20.39
N LYS A 297 -6.14 -3.04 -21.49
CA LYS A 297 -6.96 -1.98 -22.12
C LYS A 297 -8.11 -2.54 -22.91
#